data_6b30768be73f128d93794ea4f9bd7f01
#
_entry.id   6b30768be73f128d93794ea4f9bd7f01
#
_cell.length_a   1.000
_cell.length_b   1.000
_cell.length_c   1.000
_cell.angle_alpha   90.00
_cell.angle_beta   90.00
_cell.angle_gamma   90.00
#
_symmetry.space_group_name_H-M   'P 1'
#
loop_
_entity.id
_entity.type
_entity.pdbx_description
1 polymer ?
#
loop_
_entity_poly.entity_id
_entity_poly.type
_entity_poly.pdbx_seq_one_letter_code
_entity_poly.pdbx_strand_id
1 'polypeptide(L)'
;MRKTRRAALLLLAAIAGPALAGPARFSDFRYDGRAQEQVTPGPDDYRNPILSGYYPDPSITRVGDTYYLVNSSFAHYPGLPVFRSSDMVHWRQIGNAIDRPDQFDFSGLRSSRGMFAPDISFHDELFYLVGTCVDCGGNFVMTAKDAAGPWSKPHWLPFEGIDPSIYWEGERAFIVNNRAPAEPPRYEGHRAIWVQEFDWRTLTMTGGSTQIVNGGVDIRQKPAWIEGPHLLKREGFYYLIAAEGGTGDQHSEVVFRARDLRGPFTPYAGNPILSQRSLAPARPHPVTSAGHAKLVQTQAGDWWATFLATRPYGPDLYNIGRETFLLPVAWRDGWPHILEAGKTIPYAAKRPPLPVCDIDAPPTSGDFAYRDRFDGPRLSMDWIGLRTPKAPLYRLEAGALVLDGTTALGDLSGAPAFVGRRQQHHVATISTDLTYRPETEGDRAGLAAVQSDRSFLFFGVTRKDGKPQLALMVREDSDHDRLVAAAPIDPAKPLRLTIALDGGTARFAYGVDGRETVLARDVDIRFLSTHEAGGFVGTVVGPYAWSARVTRPISN
;
A
#
# COMPACT_ATOMS: atom_id res chain seq x y z
N MET A 1 33.87 39.42 74.15
CA MET A 1 34.53 38.81 72.96
C MET A 1 33.45 38.23 72.06
N ARG A 2 33.10 38.97 70.97
CA ARG A 2 32.10 38.53 70.01
C ARG A 2 32.83 37.92 68.83
N LYS A 3 32.57 36.63 68.54
CA LYS A 3 33.09 35.93 67.31
C LYS A 3 32.12 36.14 66.18
N THR A 4 32.53 36.89 65.18
CA THR A 4 31.83 37.03 63.90
C THR A 4 32.10 35.81 63.00
N ARG A 5 31.07 35.06 62.66
CA ARG A 5 31.12 34.00 61.62
C ARG A 5 30.87 34.65 60.24
N ARG A 6 31.83 34.58 59.35
CA ARG A 6 31.66 34.89 57.92
C ARG A 6 31.06 33.67 57.22
N ALA A 7 29.88 33.82 56.67
CA ALA A 7 29.27 32.83 55.78
C ALA A 7 29.84 33.06 54.36
N ALA A 8 30.49 32.03 53.83
CA ALA A 8 30.92 32.00 52.42
C ALA A 8 29.74 31.52 51.56
N LEU A 9 29.24 32.37 50.64
CA LEU A 9 28.28 32.02 49.62
C LEU A 9 29.03 31.32 48.46
N LEU A 10 28.85 29.99 48.33
CA LEU A 10 29.29 29.29 47.13
C LEU A 10 28.23 29.52 46.03
N LEU A 11 28.58 30.30 45.00
CA LEU A 11 27.87 30.35 43.72
C LEU A 11 28.14 29.01 43.02
N LEU A 12 27.16 28.09 42.97
CA LEU A 12 27.13 27.00 42.00
C LEU A 12 26.81 27.62 40.62
N ALA A 13 27.82 27.77 39.80
CA ALA A 13 27.63 27.97 38.34
C ALA A 13 27.07 26.63 37.80
N ALA A 14 25.78 26.59 37.45
CA ALA A 14 25.21 25.52 36.66
C ALA A 14 25.88 25.55 35.29
N ILE A 15 26.80 24.61 35.05
CA ILE A 15 27.29 24.31 33.70
C ILE A 15 26.10 23.69 32.99
N ALA A 16 25.40 24.47 32.14
CA ALA A 16 24.45 23.93 31.19
C ALA A 16 25.24 23.03 30.24
N GLY A 17 25.18 21.74 30.45
CA GLY A 17 25.68 20.76 29.50
C GLY A 17 25.01 21.01 28.12
N PRO A 18 25.64 20.62 27.02
CA PRO A 18 25.04 20.76 25.70
C PRO A 18 23.66 20.10 25.74
N ALA A 19 22.61 20.88 25.43
CA ALA A 19 21.25 20.35 25.33
C ALA A 19 21.27 19.30 24.20
N LEU A 20 21.03 18.04 24.53
CA LEU A 20 20.90 16.97 23.55
C LEU A 20 19.80 17.36 22.55
N ALA A 21 20.02 17.14 21.23
CA ALA A 21 18.98 17.34 20.23
C ALA A 21 17.70 16.69 20.71
N GLY A 22 16.66 17.49 20.82
CA GLY A 22 15.34 16.97 21.13
C GLY A 22 14.82 16.19 19.93
N PRO A 23 13.96 15.18 20.17
CA PRO A 23 13.29 14.47 19.08
C PRO A 23 12.45 15.45 18.25
N ALA A 24 12.21 15.11 16.98
CA ALA A 24 11.34 15.90 16.11
C ALA A 24 9.88 15.78 16.57
N ARG A 25 9.19 16.90 16.72
CA ARG A 25 7.79 16.96 17.13
C ARG A 25 6.94 17.51 16.01
N PHE A 26 5.95 16.72 15.60
CA PHE A 26 4.98 17.07 14.55
C PHE A 26 3.60 17.20 15.17
N SER A 27 2.86 18.22 14.80
CA SER A 27 1.48 18.42 15.20
C SER A 27 0.63 18.88 14.02
N ASP A 28 -0.71 18.72 14.16
CA ASP A 28 -1.69 19.20 13.19
C ASP A 28 -1.38 18.78 11.72
N PHE A 29 -1.17 17.48 11.50
CA PHE A 29 -1.04 16.96 10.15
C PHE A 29 -2.36 17.09 9.39
N ARG A 30 -2.30 17.61 8.16
CA ARG A 30 -3.45 17.77 7.27
C ARG A 30 -3.14 17.21 5.88
N TYR A 31 -4.13 16.60 5.30
CA TYR A 31 -4.18 16.15 3.92
C TYR A 31 -5.50 16.63 3.32
N ASP A 32 -5.48 17.38 2.21
CA ASP A 32 -6.63 17.85 1.46
C ASP A 32 -6.46 17.41 0.02
N GLY A 33 -7.26 16.45 -0.42
CA GLY A 33 -7.15 15.82 -1.72
C GLY A 33 -8.37 16.06 -2.59
N ARG A 34 -8.14 16.20 -3.91
CA ARG A 34 -9.18 16.40 -4.92
C ARG A 34 -9.08 15.38 -6.04
N ALA A 35 -10.21 14.77 -6.35
CA ALA A 35 -10.34 13.88 -7.48
C ALA A 35 -10.26 14.67 -8.80
N GLN A 36 -9.43 14.21 -9.73
CA GLN A 36 -9.25 14.89 -11.02
C GLN A 36 -10.44 14.70 -11.96
N GLU A 37 -11.11 13.56 -11.87
CA GLU A 37 -12.18 13.15 -12.79
C GLU A 37 -13.50 13.91 -12.63
N GLN A 38 -13.66 14.71 -11.58
CA GLN A 38 -14.81 15.59 -11.31
C GLN A 38 -16.20 14.95 -11.60
N VAL A 39 -16.33 13.65 -11.32
CA VAL A 39 -17.58 12.93 -11.48
C VAL A 39 -18.38 12.98 -10.17
N THR A 40 -19.65 13.34 -10.25
CA THR A 40 -20.59 13.26 -9.12
C THR A 40 -21.48 12.05 -9.32
N PRO A 41 -21.36 10.97 -8.53
CA PRO A 41 -22.27 9.85 -8.60
C PRO A 41 -23.71 10.28 -8.30
N GLY A 42 -24.67 9.70 -8.99
CA GLY A 42 -26.09 9.84 -8.66
C GLY A 42 -26.43 9.14 -7.33
N PRO A 43 -27.68 9.28 -6.83
CA PRO A 43 -28.08 8.72 -5.53
C PRO A 43 -28.00 7.18 -5.47
N ASP A 44 -28.15 6.50 -6.62
CA ASP A 44 -28.06 5.04 -6.74
C ASP A 44 -26.72 4.58 -7.32
N ASP A 45 -25.77 5.48 -7.45
CA ASP A 45 -24.45 5.17 -8.01
C ASP A 45 -23.38 5.13 -6.91
N TYR A 46 -22.25 4.52 -7.24
CA TYR A 46 -21.04 4.59 -6.43
C TYR A 46 -19.88 5.13 -7.27
N ARG A 47 -18.81 5.53 -6.61
CA ARG A 47 -17.58 6.01 -7.26
C ARG A 47 -16.54 4.89 -7.34
N ASN A 48 -15.85 4.78 -8.49
CA ASN A 48 -14.59 4.08 -8.66
C ASN A 48 -13.41 5.08 -8.67
N PRO A 49 -12.24 4.67 -8.14
CA PRO A 49 -11.98 3.46 -7.37
C PRO A 49 -12.75 3.44 -6.05
N ILE A 50 -13.04 2.26 -5.50
CA ILE A 50 -13.65 2.14 -4.17
C ILE A 50 -12.63 2.36 -3.05
N LEU A 51 -11.34 2.10 -3.31
CA LEU A 51 -10.22 2.50 -2.46
C LEU A 51 -9.21 3.26 -3.32
N SER A 52 -9.14 4.58 -3.15
CA SER A 52 -8.14 5.43 -3.81
C SER A 52 -6.77 5.29 -3.19
N GLY A 53 -5.72 5.39 -4.02
CA GLY A 53 -4.34 5.25 -3.60
C GLY A 53 -3.85 3.82 -3.62
N TYR A 54 -2.67 3.61 -3.09
CA TYR A 54 -1.95 2.35 -3.11
C TYR A 54 -2.65 1.26 -2.29
N TYR A 55 -3.62 0.59 -2.92
CA TYR A 55 -4.35 -0.59 -2.45
C TYR A 55 -4.46 -1.61 -3.59
N PRO A 56 -3.35 -2.27 -3.99
CA PRO A 56 -3.33 -3.20 -5.11
C PRO A 56 -3.78 -4.60 -4.71
N ASP A 57 -3.97 -5.45 -5.72
CA ASP A 57 -4.20 -6.89 -5.60
C ASP A 57 -5.34 -7.22 -4.62
N PRO A 58 -6.56 -6.69 -4.83
CA PRO A 58 -7.64 -6.84 -3.88
C PRO A 58 -8.19 -8.26 -3.87
N SER A 59 -8.25 -8.88 -2.68
CA SER A 59 -8.97 -10.12 -2.48
C SER A 59 -10.18 -9.89 -1.58
N ILE A 60 -11.35 -10.34 -2.02
CA ILE A 60 -12.65 -10.17 -1.34
C ILE A 60 -13.24 -11.51 -0.94
N THR A 61 -13.85 -11.58 0.25
CA THR A 61 -14.68 -12.71 0.70
C THR A 61 -15.94 -12.21 1.37
N ARG A 62 -17.00 -13.05 1.38
CA ARG A 62 -18.28 -12.73 2.03
C ARG A 62 -18.58 -13.74 3.15
N VAL A 63 -18.99 -13.20 4.30
CA VAL A 63 -19.49 -14.00 5.44
C VAL A 63 -20.85 -13.45 5.85
N GLY A 64 -21.91 -14.21 5.61
CA GLY A 64 -23.27 -13.69 5.79
C GLY A 64 -23.54 -12.49 4.89
N ASP A 65 -23.89 -11.37 5.50
CA ASP A 65 -24.16 -10.10 4.81
C ASP A 65 -22.96 -9.12 4.85
N THR A 66 -21.80 -9.61 5.27
CA THR A 66 -20.59 -8.81 5.43
C THR A 66 -19.52 -9.21 4.42
N TYR A 67 -18.89 -8.23 3.82
CA TYR A 67 -17.75 -8.38 2.90
C TYR A 67 -16.47 -7.97 3.59
N TYR A 68 -15.40 -8.74 3.35
CA TYR A 68 -14.05 -8.46 3.83
C TYR A 68 -13.10 -8.38 2.65
N LEU A 69 -12.20 -7.41 2.68
CA LEU A 69 -11.24 -7.14 1.61
C LEU A 69 -9.85 -6.96 2.21
N VAL A 70 -8.85 -7.49 1.53
CA VAL A 70 -7.43 -7.36 1.88
C VAL A 70 -6.63 -6.94 0.64
N ASN A 71 -5.54 -6.19 0.84
CA ASN A 71 -4.65 -5.73 -0.22
C ASN A 71 -3.18 -6.04 0.09
N SER A 72 -2.35 -6.12 -0.95
CA SER A 72 -0.89 -6.16 -0.82
C SER A 72 -0.35 -4.93 -0.10
N SER A 73 0.75 -5.11 0.61
CA SER A 73 1.42 -4.00 1.32
C SER A 73 2.93 -3.96 1.10
N PHE A 74 3.49 -4.95 0.43
CA PHE A 74 4.92 -5.09 0.19
C PHE A 74 5.74 -4.93 1.47
N ALA A 75 6.75 -4.06 1.51
CA ALA A 75 7.57 -3.83 2.70
C ALA A 75 7.00 -2.76 3.67
N HIS A 76 5.74 -2.33 3.49
CA HIS A 76 5.11 -1.40 4.43
C HIS A 76 4.59 -2.12 5.69
N TYR A 77 4.74 -1.44 6.84
CA TYR A 77 4.32 -1.94 8.15
C TYR A 77 3.53 -0.85 8.93
N PRO A 78 2.37 -1.18 9.57
CA PRO A 78 1.66 -2.46 9.52
C PRO A 78 1.28 -2.86 8.11
N GLY A 79 1.17 -4.18 7.84
CA GLY A 79 0.97 -4.74 6.52
C GLY A 79 -0.35 -5.50 6.35
N LEU A 80 -0.74 -5.71 5.08
CA LEU A 80 -1.96 -6.40 4.68
C LEU A 80 -3.21 -5.80 5.35
N PRO A 81 -3.60 -4.56 4.97
CA PRO A 81 -4.77 -3.89 5.54
C PRO A 81 -6.04 -4.69 5.24
N VAL A 82 -6.87 -4.87 6.27
CA VAL A 82 -8.14 -5.59 6.19
C VAL A 82 -9.29 -4.62 6.35
N PHE A 83 -10.22 -4.66 5.41
CA PHE A 83 -11.40 -3.81 5.36
C PHE A 83 -12.68 -4.62 5.52
N ARG A 84 -13.74 -3.96 5.97
CA ARG A 84 -15.10 -4.50 6.08
C ARG A 84 -16.11 -3.58 5.43
N SER A 85 -17.11 -4.16 4.77
CA SER A 85 -18.27 -3.47 4.19
C SER A 85 -19.50 -4.36 4.25
N SER A 86 -20.71 -3.78 4.24
CA SER A 86 -21.97 -4.51 3.99
C SER A 86 -22.54 -4.24 2.60
N ASP A 87 -21.98 -3.30 1.83
CA ASP A 87 -22.48 -2.91 0.50
C ASP A 87 -21.42 -2.90 -0.60
N MET A 88 -20.19 -3.29 -0.30
CA MET A 88 -19.00 -3.31 -1.18
C MET A 88 -18.57 -1.93 -1.71
N VAL A 89 -19.20 -0.85 -1.26
CA VAL A 89 -18.92 0.55 -1.68
C VAL A 89 -18.26 1.33 -0.56
N HIS A 90 -18.85 1.26 0.64
CA HIS A 90 -18.36 1.94 1.83
C HIS A 90 -17.49 0.98 2.65
N TRP A 91 -16.20 1.26 2.69
CA TRP A 91 -15.21 0.38 3.33
C TRP A 91 -14.61 1.03 4.56
N ARG A 92 -14.54 0.28 5.64
CA ARG A 92 -13.82 0.66 6.85
C ARG A 92 -12.66 -0.28 7.09
N GLN A 93 -11.46 0.25 7.24
CA GLN A 93 -10.33 -0.55 7.70
C GLN A 93 -10.57 -0.98 9.16
N ILE A 94 -10.48 -2.28 9.41
CA ILE A 94 -10.77 -2.88 10.73
C ILE A 94 -9.53 -3.43 11.40
N GLY A 95 -8.44 -3.63 10.65
CA GLY A 95 -7.17 -4.16 11.15
C GLY A 95 -6.10 -4.19 10.07
N ASN A 96 -4.97 -4.74 10.45
CA ASN A 96 -3.91 -5.19 9.55
C ASN A 96 -3.59 -6.63 9.92
N ALA A 97 -3.44 -7.51 8.92
CA ALA A 97 -3.09 -8.90 9.23
C ALA A 97 -1.68 -9.03 9.79
N ILE A 98 -0.81 -8.06 9.46
CA ILE A 98 0.55 -7.95 9.99
C ILE A 98 0.64 -6.68 10.82
N ASP A 99 0.53 -6.80 12.13
CA ASP A 99 0.53 -5.70 13.09
C ASP A 99 1.51 -5.91 14.27
N ARG A 100 2.18 -7.07 14.32
CA ARG A 100 3.16 -7.41 15.36
C ARG A 100 4.52 -7.71 14.74
N PRO A 101 5.62 -7.14 15.29
CA PRO A 101 6.97 -7.32 14.74
C PRO A 101 7.47 -8.78 14.72
N ASP A 102 6.87 -9.66 15.51
CA ASP A 102 7.23 -11.08 15.59
C ASP A 102 6.55 -11.97 14.53
N GLN A 103 5.73 -11.38 13.63
CA GLN A 103 5.11 -12.10 12.52
C GLN A 103 6.04 -12.18 11.31
N PHE A 104 6.61 -11.06 10.88
CA PHE A 104 7.51 -10.99 9.72
C PHE A 104 8.65 -9.99 9.96
N ASP A 105 9.84 -10.31 9.48
CA ASP A 105 10.97 -9.36 9.45
C ASP A 105 11.18 -8.86 8.01
N PHE A 106 10.93 -7.57 7.79
CA PHE A 106 11.15 -6.90 6.51
C PHE A 106 12.49 -6.17 6.42
N SER A 107 13.40 -6.36 7.41
CA SER A 107 14.75 -5.79 7.35
C SER A 107 15.48 -6.27 6.09
N GLY A 108 16.18 -5.38 5.42
CA GLY A 108 16.89 -5.69 4.17
C GLY A 108 16.03 -5.64 2.91
N LEU A 109 14.70 -5.54 3.03
CA LEU A 109 13.81 -5.53 1.87
C LEU A 109 13.72 -4.14 1.22
N ARG A 110 13.77 -4.13 -0.12
CA ARG A 110 13.35 -2.97 -0.91
C ARG A 110 11.84 -2.75 -0.80
N SER A 111 11.39 -1.51 -1.03
CA SER A 111 10.00 -1.08 -0.85
C SER A 111 8.97 -1.96 -1.56
N SER A 112 9.30 -2.48 -2.75
CA SER A 112 8.41 -3.34 -3.56
C SER A 112 8.67 -4.85 -3.40
N ARG A 113 9.31 -5.27 -2.30
CA ARG A 113 9.47 -6.69 -1.90
C ARG A 113 8.59 -6.94 -0.67
N GLY A 114 8.57 -8.15 -0.15
CA GLY A 114 7.72 -8.47 1.02
C GLY A 114 6.36 -9.02 0.63
N MET A 115 5.28 -8.41 1.12
CA MET A 115 3.91 -8.93 1.02
C MET A 115 3.28 -8.66 -0.35
N PHE A 116 3.33 -9.66 -1.22
CA PHE A 116 2.63 -9.69 -2.51
C PHE A 116 1.17 -10.10 -2.30
N ALA A 117 0.44 -10.35 -3.42
CA ALA A 117 -0.99 -10.58 -3.42
C ALA A 117 -1.47 -11.55 -2.33
N PRO A 118 -2.29 -11.09 -1.38
CA PRO A 118 -2.94 -11.94 -0.39
C PRO A 118 -4.26 -12.47 -0.94
N ASP A 119 -4.69 -13.64 -0.45
CA ASP A 119 -6.06 -14.10 -0.60
C ASP A 119 -6.71 -14.32 0.76
N ILE A 120 -7.89 -13.71 0.96
CA ILE A 120 -8.72 -13.91 2.16
C ILE A 120 -9.90 -14.81 1.85
N SER A 121 -10.15 -15.80 2.72
CA SER A 121 -11.32 -16.68 2.68
C SER A 121 -11.82 -16.99 4.09
N PHE A 122 -13.03 -17.55 4.18
CA PHE A 122 -13.64 -17.93 5.45
C PHE A 122 -14.20 -19.36 5.33
N HIS A 123 -13.82 -20.20 6.29
CA HIS A 123 -14.28 -21.58 6.36
C HIS A 123 -14.25 -22.07 7.81
N ASP A 124 -15.28 -22.83 8.23
CA ASP A 124 -15.37 -23.45 9.56
C ASP A 124 -15.06 -22.44 10.71
N GLU A 125 -15.76 -21.31 10.71
CA GLU A 125 -15.65 -20.22 11.70
C GLU A 125 -14.26 -19.54 11.80
N LEU A 126 -13.38 -19.76 10.82
CA LEU A 126 -12.06 -19.14 10.74
C LEU A 126 -11.88 -18.37 9.43
N PHE A 127 -11.21 -17.25 9.52
CA PHE A 127 -10.60 -16.57 8.38
C PHE A 127 -9.25 -17.19 8.09
N TYR A 128 -8.98 -17.42 6.81
CA TYR A 128 -7.69 -17.85 6.27
C TYR A 128 -7.17 -16.75 5.37
N LEU A 129 -5.90 -16.43 5.51
CA LEU A 129 -5.18 -15.50 4.66
C LEU A 129 -3.93 -16.21 4.17
N VAL A 130 -3.85 -16.44 2.85
CA VAL A 130 -2.65 -16.94 2.20
C VAL A 130 -2.00 -15.81 1.41
N GLY A 131 -0.70 -15.87 1.24
CA GLY A 131 0.07 -14.86 0.51
C GLY A 131 1.51 -15.29 0.31
N THR A 132 2.29 -14.44 -0.34
CA THR A 132 3.71 -14.66 -0.56
C THR A 132 4.52 -13.53 0.06
N CYS A 133 5.45 -13.88 0.97
CA CYS A 133 6.49 -12.97 1.44
C CYS A 133 7.71 -13.12 0.53
N VAL A 134 7.79 -12.29 -0.49
CA VAL A 134 8.88 -12.34 -1.48
C VAL A 134 10.17 -11.81 -0.84
N ASP A 135 11.25 -12.61 -0.92
CA ASP A 135 12.53 -12.40 -0.25
C ASP A 135 12.47 -12.44 1.29
N CYS A 136 11.39 -12.94 1.87
CA CYS A 136 11.22 -13.00 3.34
C CYS A 136 10.48 -14.26 3.83
N GLY A 137 10.61 -15.38 3.14
CA GLY A 137 10.12 -16.69 3.62
C GLY A 137 9.26 -17.46 2.63
N GLY A 138 8.71 -16.83 1.58
CA GLY A 138 7.92 -17.50 0.55
C GLY A 138 6.43 -17.53 0.86
N ASN A 139 5.76 -18.61 0.49
CA ASN A 139 4.31 -18.74 0.65
C ASN A 139 3.93 -19.10 2.09
N PHE A 140 2.83 -18.56 2.57
CA PHE A 140 2.37 -18.76 3.94
C PHE A 140 0.84 -18.77 4.04
N VAL A 141 0.35 -19.29 5.16
CA VAL A 141 -1.04 -19.14 5.61
C VAL A 141 -1.07 -18.58 7.03
N MET A 142 -2.00 -17.68 7.28
CA MET A 142 -2.35 -17.15 8.61
C MET A 142 -3.83 -17.35 8.85
N THR A 143 -4.25 -17.47 10.12
CA THR A 143 -5.65 -17.64 10.51
C THR A 143 -6.06 -16.66 11.59
N ALA A 144 -7.35 -16.32 11.61
CA ALA A 144 -7.96 -15.51 12.66
C ALA A 144 -9.44 -15.89 12.85
N LYS A 145 -9.95 -15.77 14.08
CA LYS A 145 -11.39 -15.90 14.37
C LYS A 145 -12.18 -14.66 13.97
N ASP A 146 -11.55 -13.50 14.05
CA ASP A 146 -12.08 -12.21 13.62
C ASP A 146 -11.18 -11.64 12.53
N ALA A 147 -11.75 -11.12 11.44
CA ALA A 147 -10.99 -10.51 10.37
C ALA A 147 -10.19 -9.27 10.83
N ALA A 148 -10.63 -8.60 11.90
CA ALA A 148 -9.87 -7.51 12.53
C ALA A 148 -8.60 -8.02 13.26
N GLY A 149 -8.46 -9.32 13.47
CA GLY A 149 -7.37 -9.97 14.18
C GLY A 149 -7.71 -10.29 15.66
N PRO A 150 -6.73 -10.73 16.47
CA PRO A 150 -5.33 -10.90 16.05
C PRO A 150 -5.14 -12.07 15.09
N TRP A 151 -4.37 -11.87 14.05
CA TRP A 151 -3.97 -12.92 13.12
C TRP A 151 -2.83 -13.76 13.70
N SER A 152 -2.77 -15.05 13.35
CA SER A 152 -1.69 -15.94 13.78
C SER A 152 -0.32 -15.47 13.25
N LYS A 153 0.76 -16.08 13.72
CA LYS A 153 2.04 -16.06 13.00
C LYS A 153 1.89 -16.83 11.69
N PRO A 154 2.74 -16.56 10.66
CA PRO A 154 2.71 -17.31 9.43
C PRO A 154 3.04 -18.79 9.65
N HIS A 155 2.24 -19.66 9.06
CA HIS A 155 2.60 -21.03 8.81
C HIS A 155 3.11 -21.13 7.38
N TRP A 156 4.39 -21.45 7.21
CA TRP A 156 5.06 -21.47 5.92
C TRP A 156 4.65 -22.69 5.09
N LEU A 157 4.36 -22.47 3.82
CA LEU A 157 3.91 -23.49 2.88
C LEU A 157 5.03 -23.85 1.91
N PRO A 158 5.35 -25.15 1.72
CA PRO A 158 6.52 -25.59 0.99
C PRO A 158 6.28 -25.68 -0.54
N PHE A 159 5.89 -24.58 -1.17
CA PHE A 159 5.78 -24.50 -2.63
C PHE A 159 6.34 -23.19 -3.15
N GLU A 160 6.78 -23.17 -4.39
CA GLU A 160 7.34 -22.01 -5.07
C GLU A 160 6.27 -21.17 -5.75
N GLY A 161 6.66 -19.97 -6.22
CA GLY A 161 5.82 -19.05 -6.96
C GLY A 161 5.12 -18.03 -6.06
N ILE A 162 4.13 -17.34 -6.62
CA ILE A 162 3.44 -16.22 -5.99
C ILE A 162 1.92 -16.33 -6.15
N ASP A 163 1.19 -15.39 -5.55
CA ASP A 163 -0.25 -15.18 -5.67
C ASP A 163 -1.06 -16.44 -5.35
N PRO A 164 -0.87 -17.05 -4.16
CA PRO A 164 -1.69 -18.19 -3.77
C PRO A 164 -3.11 -17.74 -3.42
N SER A 165 -4.11 -18.56 -3.82
CA SER A 165 -5.48 -18.44 -3.35
C SER A 165 -6.01 -19.79 -2.88
N ILE A 166 -7.01 -19.78 -1.97
CA ILE A 166 -7.66 -20.99 -1.48
C ILE A 166 -9.00 -21.17 -2.20
N TYR A 167 -9.18 -22.34 -2.83
CA TYR A 167 -10.46 -22.81 -3.33
C TYR A 167 -11.04 -23.87 -2.40
N TRP A 168 -12.28 -23.66 -1.96
CA TRP A 168 -13.01 -24.54 -1.06
C TRP A 168 -14.01 -25.40 -1.82
N GLU A 169 -13.99 -26.72 -1.62
CA GLU A 169 -14.97 -27.66 -2.15
C GLU A 169 -15.50 -28.56 -1.03
N GLY A 170 -16.53 -28.10 -0.33
CA GLY A 170 -17.02 -28.76 0.90
C GLY A 170 -15.90 -28.78 1.95
N GLU A 171 -15.57 -30.00 2.42
CA GLU A 171 -14.53 -30.22 3.42
C GLU A 171 -13.11 -30.27 2.85
N ARG A 172 -12.95 -30.13 1.54
CA ARG A 172 -11.65 -30.12 0.86
C ARG A 172 -11.24 -28.70 0.52
N ALA A 173 -9.96 -28.43 0.60
CA ALA A 173 -9.38 -27.18 0.18
C ALA A 173 -8.23 -27.42 -0.80
N PHE A 174 -8.03 -26.46 -1.68
CA PHE A 174 -6.97 -26.48 -2.69
C PHE A 174 -6.30 -25.12 -2.75
N ILE A 175 -4.97 -25.09 -2.82
CA ILE A 175 -4.23 -23.87 -3.14
C ILE A 175 -3.94 -23.86 -4.63
N VAL A 176 -4.22 -22.69 -5.23
CA VAL A 176 -3.93 -22.38 -6.63
C VAL A 176 -2.94 -21.23 -6.64
N ASN A 177 -1.88 -21.31 -7.45
CA ASN A 177 -0.90 -20.26 -7.52
C ASN A 177 -0.13 -20.21 -8.85
N ASN A 178 0.54 -19.09 -9.09
CA ASN A 178 1.46 -18.91 -10.22
C ASN A 178 2.83 -19.50 -9.86
N ARG A 179 3.40 -20.32 -10.78
CA ARG A 179 4.77 -20.85 -10.67
C ARG A 179 5.45 -20.90 -12.04
N ALA A 180 6.73 -21.32 -12.04
CA ALA A 180 7.38 -21.77 -13.26
C ALA A 180 6.61 -22.92 -13.89
N PRO A 181 6.58 -23.07 -15.23
CA PRO A 181 6.00 -24.23 -15.89
C PRO A 181 6.78 -25.51 -15.54
N ALA A 182 6.14 -26.68 -15.72
CA ALA A 182 6.75 -27.98 -15.47
C ALA A 182 7.98 -28.25 -16.38
N GLU A 183 7.92 -27.73 -17.62
CA GLU A 183 9.03 -27.77 -18.57
C GLU A 183 9.81 -26.46 -18.53
N PRO A 184 11.04 -26.40 -19.07
CA PRO A 184 11.81 -25.17 -19.15
C PRO A 184 11.01 -24.03 -19.80
N PRO A 185 11.06 -22.80 -19.26
CA PRO A 185 10.36 -21.65 -19.81
C PRO A 185 10.70 -21.42 -21.29
N ARG A 186 9.70 -21.22 -22.13
CA ARG A 186 9.83 -21.02 -23.59
C ARG A 186 10.15 -19.57 -23.96
N TYR A 187 9.90 -18.63 -23.08
CA TYR A 187 10.14 -17.19 -23.25
C TYR A 187 10.23 -16.51 -21.87
N GLU A 188 10.75 -15.31 -21.85
CA GLU A 188 10.79 -14.48 -20.63
C GLU A 188 9.38 -14.15 -20.16
N GLY A 189 9.09 -14.32 -18.87
CA GLY A 189 7.75 -14.14 -18.31
C GLY A 189 6.80 -15.33 -18.54
N HIS A 190 7.29 -16.47 -19.07
CA HIS A 190 6.49 -17.69 -19.16
C HIS A 190 6.22 -18.26 -17.77
N ARG A 191 4.94 -18.26 -17.38
CA ARG A 191 4.45 -18.80 -16.11
C ARG A 191 3.34 -19.79 -16.34
N ALA A 192 2.97 -20.51 -15.30
CA ALA A 192 1.90 -21.51 -15.32
C ALA A 192 1.07 -21.43 -14.02
N ILE A 193 -0.18 -21.84 -14.09
CA ILE A 193 -1.04 -21.98 -12.91
C ILE A 193 -1.04 -23.44 -12.47
N TRP A 194 -0.85 -23.61 -11.18
CA TRP A 194 -0.79 -24.89 -10.51
C TRP A 194 -1.87 -25.00 -9.44
N VAL A 195 -2.38 -26.21 -9.22
CA VAL A 195 -3.31 -26.55 -8.13
C VAL A 195 -2.74 -27.70 -7.31
N GLN A 196 -2.91 -27.64 -5.99
CA GLN A 196 -2.53 -28.69 -5.07
C GLN A 196 -3.52 -28.74 -3.90
N GLU A 197 -3.81 -29.92 -3.38
CA GLU A 197 -4.68 -30.10 -2.22
C GLU A 197 -4.00 -29.57 -0.96
N PHE A 198 -4.81 -28.93 -0.12
CA PHE A 198 -4.39 -28.29 1.13
C PHE A 198 -5.23 -28.84 2.28
N ASP A 199 -4.59 -29.44 3.26
CA ASP A 199 -5.25 -29.81 4.51
C ASP A 199 -5.34 -28.57 5.41
N TRP A 200 -6.50 -27.96 5.43
CA TRP A 200 -6.75 -26.73 6.18
C TRP A 200 -6.78 -26.94 7.71
N ARG A 201 -6.93 -28.18 8.19
CA ARG A 201 -6.92 -28.51 9.62
C ARG A 201 -5.49 -28.56 10.18
N THR A 202 -4.56 -29.07 9.39
CA THR A 202 -3.14 -29.18 9.75
C THR A 202 -2.30 -28.07 9.11
N LEU A 203 -2.88 -27.24 8.25
CA LEU A 203 -2.23 -26.19 7.46
C LEU A 203 -1.08 -26.71 6.58
N THR A 204 -1.25 -27.91 5.99
CA THR A 204 -0.19 -28.56 5.21
C THR A 204 -0.64 -28.87 3.78
N MET A 205 0.30 -28.83 2.84
CA MET A 205 0.07 -29.27 1.47
C MET A 205 0.03 -30.78 1.42
N THR A 206 -0.94 -31.37 0.69
CA THR A 206 -1.11 -32.80 0.52
C THR A 206 -1.16 -33.20 -0.95
N GLY A 207 -0.80 -34.43 -1.25
CA GLY A 207 -0.79 -34.97 -2.61
C GLY A 207 0.18 -34.26 -3.55
N GLY A 208 0.10 -34.59 -4.84
CA GLY A 208 0.91 -33.96 -5.89
C GLY A 208 0.28 -32.68 -6.43
N SER A 209 1.11 -31.71 -6.84
CA SER A 209 0.64 -30.53 -7.58
C SER A 209 0.37 -30.85 -9.06
N THR A 210 -0.61 -30.18 -9.65
CA THR A 210 -0.99 -30.33 -11.06
C THR A 210 -0.91 -28.97 -11.75
N GLN A 211 -0.20 -28.87 -12.88
CA GLN A 211 -0.24 -27.70 -13.75
C GLN A 211 -1.56 -27.72 -14.53
N ILE A 212 -2.41 -26.70 -14.34
CA ILE A 212 -3.74 -26.61 -14.94
C ILE A 212 -3.82 -25.63 -16.12
N VAL A 213 -2.96 -24.61 -16.16
CA VAL A 213 -2.78 -23.70 -17.30
C VAL A 213 -1.30 -23.49 -17.54
N ASN A 214 -0.88 -23.44 -18.79
CA ASN A 214 0.49 -23.27 -19.21
C ASN A 214 0.61 -22.07 -20.17
N GLY A 215 1.16 -20.95 -19.70
CA GLY A 215 1.46 -19.80 -20.53
C GLY A 215 0.28 -18.92 -20.93
N GLY A 216 -0.81 -18.92 -20.15
CA GLY A 216 -1.97 -18.05 -20.38
C GLY A 216 -2.94 -18.54 -21.46
N VAL A 217 -3.70 -17.61 -22.05
CA VAL A 217 -4.78 -17.91 -23.03
C VAL A 217 -4.25 -18.59 -24.28
N ASP A 218 -3.16 -18.08 -24.85
CA ASP A 218 -2.48 -18.67 -25.99
C ASP A 218 -0.96 -18.53 -25.85
N ILE A 219 -0.31 -19.61 -25.49
CA ILE A 219 1.14 -19.67 -25.28
C ILE A 219 1.96 -19.22 -26.52
N ARG A 220 1.39 -19.32 -27.72
CA ARG A 220 2.04 -18.89 -28.97
C ARG A 220 2.19 -17.37 -29.04
N GLN A 221 1.32 -16.63 -28.36
CA GLN A 221 1.37 -15.17 -28.23
C GLN A 221 2.37 -14.73 -27.16
N LYS A 222 2.99 -15.68 -26.44
CA LYS A 222 3.95 -15.43 -25.36
C LYS A 222 3.42 -14.43 -24.30
N PRO A 223 2.24 -14.68 -23.72
CA PRO A 223 1.69 -13.75 -22.75
C PRO A 223 2.60 -13.66 -21.54
N ALA A 224 2.92 -12.45 -21.10
CA ALA A 224 3.69 -12.23 -19.90
C ALA A 224 2.83 -12.54 -18.68
N TRP A 225 3.40 -13.32 -17.75
CA TRP A 225 2.87 -13.56 -16.40
C TRP A 225 1.35 -13.87 -16.33
N ILE A 226 0.98 -15.14 -16.50
CA ILE A 226 -0.34 -15.59 -16.00
C ILE A 226 -0.24 -15.68 -14.48
N GLU A 227 -1.02 -14.87 -13.72
CA GLU A 227 -0.90 -14.69 -12.27
C GLU A 227 -2.23 -14.40 -11.60
N GLY A 228 -2.26 -14.21 -10.27
CA GLY A 228 -3.47 -13.88 -9.51
C GLY A 228 -4.61 -14.89 -9.67
N PRO A 229 -4.38 -16.22 -9.62
CA PRO A 229 -5.41 -17.18 -9.97
C PRO A 229 -6.45 -17.33 -8.86
N HIS A 230 -7.74 -17.31 -9.23
CA HIS A 230 -8.85 -17.66 -8.35
C HIS A 230 -9.74 -18.72 -9.00
N LEU A 231 -10.12 -19.74 -8.24
CA LEU A 231 -11.06 -20.76 -8.68
C LEU A 231 -12.45 -20.52 -8.08
N LEU A 232 -13.46 -20.79 -8.88
CA LEU A 232 -14.85 -20.91 -8.43
C LEU A 232 -15.55 -22.04 -9.18
N LYS A 233 -16.66 -22.58 -8.61
CA LYS A 233 -17.48 -23.63 -9.24
C LYS A 233 -18.87 -23.09 -9.50
N ARG A 234 -19.36 -23.26 -10.74
CA ARG A 234 -20.72 -22.91 -11.14
C ARG A 234 -21.23 -23.85 -12.22
N GLU A 235 -22.47 -24.32 -12.06
CA GLU A 235 -23.16 -25.15 -13.06
C GLU A 235 -22.33 -26.36 -13.54
N GLY A 236 -21.61 -27.02 -12.61
CA GLY A 236 -20.78 -28.18 -12.87
C GLY A 236 -19.48 -27.94 -13.61
N PHE A 237 -19.06 -26.67 -13.73
CA PHE A 237 -17.73 -26.27 -14.22
C PHE A 237 -16.91 -25.62 -13.11
N TYR A 238 -15.62 -25.87 -13.12
CA TYR A 238 -14.61 -25.08 -12.44
C TYR A 238 -14.18 -23.95 -13.37
N TYR A 239 -14.21 -22.73 -12.87
CA TYR A 239 -13.72 -21.54 -13.56
C TYR A 239 -12.44 -21.08 -12.90
N LEU A 240 -11.41 -20.84 -13.69
CA LEU A 240 -10.18 -20.20 -13.28
C LEU A 240 -10.19 -18.77 -13.83
N ILE A 241 -10.17 -17.80 -12.93
CA ILE A 241 -10.01 -16.39 -13.22
C ILE A 241 -8.55 -16.06 -12.95
N ALA A 242 -7.85 -15.34 -13.83
CA ALA A 242 -6.46 -15.02 -13.66
C ALA A 242 -6.07 -13.75 -14.45
N ALA A 243 -5.07 -13.03 -13.97
CA ALA A 243 -4.48 -11.90 -14.68
C ALA A 243 -3.47 -12.38 -15.73
N GLU A 244 -3.33 -11.62 -16.81
CA GLU A 244 -2.37 -11.85 -17.90
C GLU A 244 -1.87 -10.52 -18.46
N GLY A 245 -0.62 -10.47 -18.94
CA GLY A 245 -0.04 -9.30 -19.61
C GLY A 245 0.94 -8.50 -18.74
N GLY A 246 1.27 -9.00 -17.55
CA GLY A 246 2.08 -8.30 -16.56
C GLY A 246 1.34 -7.10 -15.95
N THR A 247 2.02 -6.29 -15.13
CA THR A 247 1.39 -5.22 -14.32
C THR A 247 1.25 -3.87 -15.03
N GLY A 248 1.67 -3.76 -16.30
CA GLY A 248 1.62 -2.52 -17.10
C GLY A 248 0.34 -2.38 -17.92
N ASP A 249 0.41 -1.62 -19.00
CA ASP A 249 -0.71 -1.29 -19.90
C ASP A 249 -1.33 -2.51 -20.61
N GLN A 250 -0.59 -3.62 -20.71
CA GLN A 250 -1.07 -4.89 -21.28
C GLN A 250 -1.84 -5.76 -20.27
N HIS A 251 -1.89 -5.36 -19.00
CA HIS A 251 -2.59 -6.07 -17.94
C HIS A 251 -4.07 -6.28 -18.26
N SER A 252 -4.57 -7.47 -18.02
CA SER A 252 -5.95 -7.86 -18.32
C SER A 252 -6.38 -9.04 -17.47
N GLU A 253 -7.68 -9.26 -17.34
CA GLU A 253 -8.25 -10.42 -16.68
C GLU A 253 -8.77 -11.41 -17.69
N VAL A 254 -8.42 -12.68 -17.52
CA VAL A 254 -8.81 -13.79 -18.40
C VAL A 254 -9.51 -14.91 -17.63
N VAL A 255 -10.28 -15.74 -18.34
CA VAL A 255 -11.01 -16.84 -17.74
C VAL A 255 -10.86 -18.12 -18.52
N PHE A 256 -10.79 -19.24 -17.78
CA PHE A 256 -10.78 -20.61 -18.29
C PHE A 256 -11.85 -21.42 -17.58
N ARG A 257 -12.28 -22.55 -18.17
CA ARG A 257 -13.14 -23.51 -17.46
C ARG A 257 -12.80 -24.95 -17.77
N ALA A 258 -13.12 -25.83 -16.83
CA ALA A 258 -12.96 -27.28 -16.95
C ALA A 258 -14.10 -28.02 -16.24
N ARG A 259 -14.31 -29.30 -16.58
CA ARG A 259 -15.23 -30.19 -15.84
C ARG A 259 -14.56 -30.85 -14.64
N ASP A 260 -13.24 -30.94 -14.65
CA ASP A 260 -12.42 -31.47 -13.56
C ASP A 260 -11.49 -30.38 -13.02
N LEU A 261 -11.27 -30.35 -11.71
CA LEU A 261 -10.39 -29.39 -11.05
C LEU A 261 -8.94 -29.44 -11.54
N ARG A 262 -8.51 -30.61 -11.99
CA ARG A 262 -7.17 -30.83 -12.56
C ARG A 262 -7.10 -30.61 -14.08
N GLY A 263 -8.21 -30.16 -14.70
CA GLY A 263 -8.27 -29.83 -16.11
C GLY A 263 -8.73 -30.98 -17.02
N PRO A 264 -8.59 -30.81 -18.33
CA PRO A 264 -7.99 -29.65 -19.00
C PRO A 264 -8.87 -28.40 -18.93
N PHE A 265 -8.26 -27.25 -18.63
CA PHE A 265 -8.90 -25.95 -18.63
C PHE A 265 -8.89 -25.36 -20.06
N THR A 266 -10.08 -25.00 -20.55
CA THR A 266 -10.24 -24.36 -21.86
C THR A 266 -10.43 -22.86 -21.69
N PRO A 267 -9.63 -22.00 -22.37
CA PRO A 267 -9.81 -20.56 -22.30
C PRO A 267 -11.13 -20.14 -22.97
N TYR A 268 -11.72 -19.06 -22.48
CA TYR A 268 -12.85 -18.42 -23.13
C TYR A 268 -12.40 -17.78 -24.47
N ALA A 269 -13.15 -18.02 -25.55
CA ALA A 269 -12.80 -17.48 -26.86
C ALA A 269 -12.89 -15.94 -26.95
N GLY A 270 -13.66 -15.30 -26.03
CA GLY A 270 -13.81 -13.87 -25.94
C GLY A 270 -12.89 -13.20 -24.89
N ASN A 271 -11.86 -13.92 -24.40
CA ASN A 271 -10.87 -13.29 -23.51
C ASN A 271 -10.19 -12.06 -24.14
N PRO A 272 -9.84 -11.05 -23.35
CA PRO A 272 -9.99 -10.92 -21.89
C PRO A 272 -11.41 -10.49 -21.48
N ILE A 273 -11.81 -10.87 -20.25
CA ILE A 273 -13.11 -10.49 -19.67
C ILE A 273 -13.07 -9.09 -18.99
N LEU A 274 -11.88 -8.54 -18.81
CA LEU A 274 -11.61 -7.17 -18.36
C LEU A 274 -10.29 -6.70 -18.97
N SER A 275 -10.28 -5.55 -19.63
CA SER A 275 -9.05 -4.93 -20.14
C SER A 275 -9.26 -3.46 -20.49
N GLN A 276 -8.18 -2.67 -20.45
CA GLN A 276 -8.13 -1.29 -20.95
C GLN A 276 -7.03 -1.11 -22.03
N ARG A 277 -6.32 -2.18 -22.36
CA ARG A 277 -5.11 -2.17 -23.22
C ARG A 277 -5.33 -1.70 -24.67
N SER A 278 -6.55 -1.83 -25.20
CA SER A 278 -6.88 -1.43 -26.59
C SER A 278 -7.44 0.00 -26.71
N LEU A 279 -7.53 0.73 -25.61
CA LEU A 279 -8.10 2.08 -25.61
C LEU A 279 -7.03 3.14 -25.87
N ALA A 280 -7.42 4.27 -26.47
CA ALA A 280 -6.51 5.38 -26.75
C ALA A 280 -5.82 5.88 -25.45
N PRO A 281 -4.49 5.90 -25.39
CA PRO A 281 -3.77 6.31 -24.16
C PRO A 281 -4.08 7.75 -23.74
N ALA A 282 -4.27 8.66 -24.70
CA ALA A 282 -4.51 10.08 -24.46
C ALA A 282 -5.98 10.45 -24.19
N ARG A 283 -6.86 9.47 -23.89
CA ARG A 283 -8.24 9.76 -23.50
C ARG A 283 -8.30 10.54 -22.17
N PRO A 284 -9.33 11.38 -21.96
CA PRO A 284 -9.49 12.10 -20.69
C PRO A 284 -9.61 11.14 -19.50
N HIS A 285 -8.90 11.46 -18.41
CA HIS A 285 -8.92 10.70 -17.15
C HIS A 285 -8.85 9.18 -17.37
N PRO A 286 -7.77 8.67 -17.97
CA PRO A 286 -7.68 7.27 -18.30
C PRO A 286 -7.61 6.40 -17.05
N VAL A 287 -8.29 5.24 -17.10
CA VAL A 287 -8.01 4.11 -16.21
C VAL A 287 -7.26 3.09 -17.03
N THR A 288 -6.13 2.59 -16.54
CA THR A 288 -5.24 1.66 -17.27
C THR A 288 -4.87 0.46 -16.41
N SER A 289 -4.17 -0.51 -16.97
CA SER A 289 -3.57 -1.65 -16.25
C SER A 289 -4.56 -2.44 -15.39
N ALA A 290 -5.80 -2.63 -15.88
CA ALA A 290 -6.85 -3.31 -15.14
C ALA A 290 -6.74 -4.82 -15.19
N GLY A 291 -6.80 -5.48 -14.04
CA GLY A 291 -6.75 -6.94 -13.89
C GLY A 291 -6.61 -7.36 -12.44
N HIS A 292 -6.13 -8.59 -12.21
CA HIS A 292 -5.97 -9.22 -10.90
C HIS A 292 -7.28 -9.20 -10.11
N ALA A 293 -8.34 -9.74 -10.74
CA ALA A 293 -9.69 -9.68 -10.22
C ALA A 293 -10.05 -10.89 -9.36
N LYS A 294 -10.78 -10.64 -8.27
CA LYS A 294 -11.48 -11.68 -7.53
C LYS A 294 -12.98 -11.47 -7.60
N LEU A 295 -13.72 -12.54 -7.93
CA LEU A 295 -15.17 -12.53 -8.03
C LEU A 295 -15.81 -12.92 -6.70
N VAL A 296 -16.90 -12.25 -6.35
CA VAL A 296 -17.72 -12.55 -5.17
C VAL A 296 -19.19 -12.57 -5.54
N GLN A 297 -19.95 -13.51 -4.97
CA GLN A 297 -21.40 -13.56 -5.10
C GLN A 297 -22.06 -12.89 -3.90
N THR A 298 -23.02 -12.01 -4.15
CA THR A 298 -23.82 -11.37 -3.09
C THR A 298 -24.82 -12.37 -2.50
N GLN A 299 -25.41 -12.03 -1.36
CA GLN A 299 -26.50 -12.81 -0.77
C GLN A 299 -27.77 -12.83 -1.66
N ALA A 300 -27.92 -11.86 -2.58
CA ALA A 300 -29.00 -11.82 -3.57
C ALA A 300 -28.72 -12.67 -4.83
N GLY A 301 -27.50 -13.20 -4.96
CA GLY A 301 -27.08 -14.03 -6.09
C GLY A 301 -26.38 -13.30 -7.22
N ASP A 302 -26.27 -11.96 -7.17
CA ASP A 302 -25.52 -11.16 -8.13
C ASP A 302 -24.01 -11.37 -7.96
N TRP A 303 -23.26 -11.22 -9.04
CA TRP A 303 -21.82 -11.37 -9.04
C TRP A 303 -21.12 -10.02 -9.24
N TRP A 304 -20.04 -9.82 -8.50
CA TRP A 304 -19.21 -8.61 -8.53
C TRP A 304 -17.74 -9.00 -8.55
N ALA A 305 -16.92 -8.12 -9.13
CA ALA A 305 -15.47 -8.27 -9.17
C ALA A 305 -14.79 -7.06 -8.52
N THR A 306 -13.91 -7.31 -7.55
CA THR A 306 -12.89 -6.36 -7.16
C THR A 306 -11.63 -6.62 -7.98
N PHE A 307 -10.95 -5.57 -8.42
CA PHE A 307 -9.75 -5.68 -9.24
C PHE A 307 -8.86 -4.45 -9.07
N LEU A 308 -7.62 -4.53 -9.47
CA LEU A 308 -6.74 -3.36 -9.49
C LEU A 308 -6.78 -2.64 -10.83
N ALA A 309 -6.53 -1.32 -10.79
CA ALA A 309 -6.21 -0.51 -11.97
C ALA A 309 -5.43 0.74 -11.54
N THR A 310 -4.91 1.49 -12.53
CA THR A 310 -4.20 2.76 -12.30
C THR A 310 -4.94 3.92 -12.93
N ARG A 311 -4.74 5.14 -12.39
CA ARG A 311 -5.27 6.40 -12.94
C ARG A 311 -4.12 7.35 -13.25
N PRO A 312 -3.50 7.24 -14.44
CA PRO A 312 -2.39 8.12 -14.81
C PRO A 312 -2.85 9.57 -15.06
N TYR A 313 -1.98 10.54 -14.70
CA TYR A 313 -2.15 11.97 -15.00
C TYR A 313 -1.40 12.42 -16.27
N GLY A 314 -0.64 11.55 -16.87
CA GLY A 314 0.13 11.72 -18.09
C GLY A 314 0.42 10.37 -18.75
N PRO A 315 1.25 10.26 -19.78
CA PRO A 315 1.58 8.98 -20.36
C PRO A 315 2.15 8.03 -19.31
N ASP A 316 1.32 7.12 -18.83
CA ASP A 316 1.61 6.07 -17.84
C ASP A 316 2.21 6.57 -16.49
N LEU A 317 2.00 7.86 -16.13
CA LEU A 317 2.51 8.47 -14.90
C LEU A 317 1.45 8.46 -13.81
N TYR A 318 1.69 7.73 -12.70
CA TYR A 318 0.78 7.61 -11.56
C TYR A 318 1.54 7.44 -10.24
N ASN A 319 1.53 8.47 -9.40
CA ASN A 319 2.20 8.46 -8.09
C ASN A 319 1.38 7.72 -7.03
N ILE A 320 0.07 7.60 -7.24
CA ILE A 320 -0.87 7.01 -6.27
C ILE A 320 -0.87 5.48 -6.28
N GLY A 321 -0.10 4.85 -7.17
CA GLY A 321 -0.01 3.39 -7.27
C GLY A 321 -1.23 2.75 -7.92
N ARG A 322 -1.38 1.43 -7.70
CA ARG A 322 -2.52 0.64 -8.17
C ARG A 322 -3.62 0.67 -7.12
N GLU A 323 -4.84 0.94 -7.53
CA GLU A 323 -6.00 1.22 -6.69
C GLU A 323 -7.04 0.10 -6.82
N THR A 324 -7.94 -0.03 -5.85
CA THR A 324 -9.00 -1.06 -5.90
C THR A 324 -10.27 -0.51 -6.53
N PHE A 325 -10.76 -1.20 -7.55
CA PHE A 325 -11.99 -0.92 -8.28
C PHE A 325 -13.04 -2.02 -8.06
N LEU A 326 -14.29 -1.71 -8.41
CA LEU A 326 -15.43 -2.62 -8.33
C LEU A 326 -16.26 -2.54 -9.61
N LEU A 327 -16.66 -3.68 -10.17
CA LEU A 327 -17.63 -3.76 -11.28
C LEU A 327 -18.55 -4.96 -11.12
N PRO A 328 -19.78 -4.89 -11.67
CA PRO A 328 -20.68 -6.06 -11.75
C PRO A 328 -20.13 -7.10 -12.71
N VAL A 329 -20.46 -8.37 -12.49
CA VAL A 329 -20.12 -9.48 -13.36
C VAL A 329 -21.40 -10.04 -13.99
N ALA A 330 -21.50 -9.98 -15.31
CA ALA A 330 -22.58 -10.58 -16.06
C ALA A 330 -22.19 -12.00 -16.52
N TRP A 331 -23.07 -13.00 -16.31
CA TRP A 331 -22.88 -14.34 -16.86
C TRP A 331 -23.64 -14.46 -18.17
N ARG A 332 -22.94 -14.75 -19.27
CA ARG A 332 -23.50 -14.94 -20.63
C ARG A 332 -22.93 -16.18 -21.26
N ASP A 333 -23.77 -17.04 -21.80
CA ASP A 333 -23.39 -18.30 -22.44
C ASP A 333 -22.49 -19.18 -21.54
N GLY A 334 -22.71 -19.07 -20.22
CA GLY A 334 -21.93 -19.79 -19.22
C GLY A 334 -20.51 -19.24 -19.00
N TRP A 335 -20.24 -17.97 -19.31
CA TRP A 335 -18.98 -17.30 -19.06
C TRP A 335 -19.18 -15.97 -18.32
N PRO A 336 -18.27 -15.60 -17.40
CA PRO A 336 -18.33 -14.30 -16.72
C PRO A 336 -17.77 -13.20 -17.60
N HIS A 337 -18.36 -12.02 -17.49
CA HIS A 337 -17.93 -10.79 -18.17
C HIS A 337 -17.90 -9.66 -17.13
N ILE A 338 -16.76 -9.04 -16.94
CA ILE A 338 -16.60 -7.89 -16.03
C ILE A 338 -16.82 -6.60 -16.81
N LEU A 339 -16.20 -6.47 -18.00
CA LEU A 339 -16.31 -5.28 -18.84
C LEU A 339 -16.27 -5.68 -20.31
N GLU A 340 -17.15 -5.09 -21.11
CA GLU A 340 -17.16 -5.31 -22.57
C GLU A 340 -15.89 -4.75 -23.23
N ALA A 341 -15.40 -5.48 -24.23
CA ALA A 341 -14.23 -5.06 -25.01
C ALA A 341 -14.41 -3.64 -25.57
N GLY A 342 -13.39 -2.80 -25.45
CA GLY A 342 -13.40 -1.42 -25.92
C GLY A 342 -14.19 -0.43 -25.07
N LYS A 343 -14.76 -0.85 -23.93
CA LYS A 343 -15.40 0.05 -22.98
C LYS A 343 -14.39 0.54 -21.93
N THR A 344 -14.56 1.79 -21.52
CA THR A 344 -13.81 2.37 -20.40
C THR A 344 -14.40 1.94 -19.07
N ILE A 345 -13.55 1.73 -18.07
CA ILE A 345 -13.99 1.56 -16.69
C ILE A 345 -14.65 2.87 -16.23
N PRO A 346 -15.91 2.84 -15.75
CA PRO A 346 -16.63 4.04 -15.34
C PRO A 346 -16.16 4.52 -13.97
N TYR A 347 -16.04 5.83 -13.81
CA TYR A 347 -15.81 6.49 -12.51
C TYR A 347 -17.06 6.53 -11.62
N ALA A 348 -18.25 6.46 -12.22
CA ALA A 348 -19.51 6.28 -11.50
C ALA A 348 -20.29 5.13 -12.14
N ALA A 349 -20.80 4.22 -11.32
CA ALA A 349 -21.55 3.06 -11.76
C ALA A 349 -22.69 2.77 -10.78
N LYS A 350 -23.71 2.01 -11.23
CA LYS A 350 -24.79 1.55 -10.36
C LYS A 350 -24.24 0.70 -9.24
N ARG A 351 -24.65 1.02 -8.01
CA ARG A 351 -24.22 0.28 -6.82
C ARG A 351 -24.79 -1.15 -6.79
N PRO A 352 -24.14 -2.06 -6.06
CA PRO A 352 -24.74 -3.36 -5.76
C PRO A 352 -26.14 -3.19 -5.17
N PRO A 353 -27.12 -4.06 -5.52
CA PRO A 353 -28.48 -4.00 -4.96
C PRO A 353 -28.50 -4.51 -3.50
N LEU A 354 -27.71 -3.88 -2.67
CA LEU A 354 -27.53 -4.17 -1.25
C LEU A 354 -27.99 -2.99 -0.40
N PRO A 355 -28.41 -3.21 0.85
CA PRO A 355 -28.68 -2.13 1.77
C PRO A 355 -27.47 -1.19 1.87
N VAL A 356 -27.73 0.12 1.87
CA VAL A 356 -26.66 1.12 2.05
C VAL A 356 -26.00 0.91 3.41
N CYS A 357 -24.70 0.81 3.41
CA CYS A 357 -23.95 0.69 4.65
C CYS A 357 -23.90 2.04 5.37
N ASP A 358 -24.42 2.10 6.58
CA ASP A 358 -24.31 3.24 7.48
C ASP A 358 -23.07 3.06 8.38
N ILE A 359 -21.90 2.94 7.76
CA ILE A 359 -20.63 2.89 8.48
C ILE A 359 -20.10 4.32 8.58
N ASP A 360 -19.88 4.79 9.79
CA ASP A 360 -19.06 5.97 10.06
C ASP A 360 -17.59 5.66 9.74
N ALA A 361 -17.26 5.74 8.45
CA ALA A 361 -15.93 5.50 7.93
C ALA A 361 -15.42 6.75 7.20
N PRO A 362 -14.12 7.06 7.29
CA PRO A 362 -13.54 8.13 6.48
C PRO A 362 -13.75 7.81 4.99
N PRO A 363 -13.94 8.83 4.15
CA PRO A 363 -14.03 8.63 2.71
C PRO A 363 -12.80 7.92 2.16
N THR A 364 -13.01 6.94 1.30
CA THR A 364 -11.95 6.17 0.64
C THR A 364 -11.78 6.54 -0.83
N SER A 365 -12.64 7.44 -1.35
CA SER A 365 -12.68 7.87 -2.75
C SER A 365 -13.33 9.25 -2.90
N GLY A 366 -13.13 9.91 -4.05
CA GLY A 366 -13.63 11.25 -4.29
C GLY A 366 -12.80 12.33 -3.60
N ASP A 367 -13.35 13.54 -3.46
CA ASP A 367 -12.71 14.62 -2.71
C ASP A 367 -12.83 14.36 -1.22
N PHE A 368 -11.73 14.45 -0.50
CA PHE A 368 -11.77 14.38 0.96
C PHE A 368 -10.57 15.06 1.62
N ALA A 369 -10.79 15.49 2.87
CA ALA A 369 -9.76 16.01 3.74
C ALA A 369 -9.59 15.11 4.97
N TYR A 370 -8.36 15.01 5.44
CA TYR A 370 -8.00 14.30 6.65
C TYR A 370 -7.18 15.23 7.56
N ARG A 371 -7.42 15.15 8.85
CA ARG A 371 -6.66 15.88 9.86
C ARG A 371 -6.35 14.98 11.05
N ASP A 372 -5.08 14.95 11.46
CA ASP A 372 -4.65 14.30 12.69
C ASP A 372 -3.97 15.33 13.61
N ARG A 373 -4.45 15.44 14.83
CA ARG A 373 -3.89 16.30 15.89
C ARG A 373 -2.95 15.55 16.82
N PHE A 374 -2.82 14.24 16.59
CA PHE A 374 -2.01 13.34 17.40
C PHE A 374 -2.37 13.37 18.90
N ASP A 375 -3.65 13.63 19.20
CA ASP A 375 -4.21 13.70 20.56
C ASP A 375 -4.85 12.37 21.03
N GLY A 376 -4.93 11.38 20.15
CA GLY A 376 -5.40 10.04 20.45
C GLY A 376 -4.35 9.17 21.16
N PRO A 377 -4.74 8.00 21.69
CA PRO A 377 -3.83 7.07 22.35
C PRO A 377 -2.94 6.29 21.37
N ARG A 378 -3.28 6.27 20.09
CA ARG A 378 -2.56 5.59 19.00
C ARG A 378 -2.87 6.26 17.66
N LEU A 379 -2.00 6.08 16.67
CA LEU A 379 -2.27 6.47 15.30
C LEU A 379 -3.43 5.65 14.71
N SER A 380 -4.17 6.25 13.76
CA SER A 380 -5.16 5.52 12.98
C SER A 380 -4.48 4.46 12.10
N MET A 381 -5.26 3.48 11.62
CA MET A 381 -4.75 2.36 10.83
C MET A 381 -4.21 2.76 9.45
N ASP A 382 -4.52 3.98 9.00
CA ASP A 382 -4.03 4.52 7.73
C ASP A 382 -2.55 4.93 7.76
N TRP A 383 -1.97 5.10 8.96
CA TRP A 383 -0.56 5.41 9.12
C TRP A 383 0.28 4.17 8.97
N ILE A 384 1.25 4.22 8.08
CA ILE A 384 2.17 3.14 7.77
C ILE A 384 3.61 3.64 7.76
N GLY A 385 4.54 2.77 8.07
CA GLY A 385 5.98 2.98 7.93
C GLY A 385 6.59 2.04 6.89
N LEU A 386 7.90 2.06 6.79
CA LEU A 386 8.69 1.15 5.96
C LEU A 386 9.38 0.12 6.85
N ARG A 387 9.26 -1.16 6.50
CA ARG A 387 9.89 -2.30 7.16
C ARG A 387 9.43 -2.52 8.60
N THR A 388 9.66 -3.72 9.10
CA THR A 388 9.30 -4.10 10.47
C THR A 388 10.19 -3.38 11.48
N PRO A 389 9.63 -2.60 12.42
CA PRO A 389 10.41 -1.90 13.43
C PRO A 389 10.87 -2.85 14.53
N LYS A 390 12.15 -2.79 14.90
CA LYS A 390 12.71 -3.53 16.06
C LYS A 390 12.45 -2.84 17.41
N ALA A 391 12.07 -1.57 17.37
CA ALA A 391 11.67 -0.74 18.51
C ALA A 391 10.58 0.24 18.07
N PRO A 392 9.80 0.82 18.99
CA PRO A 392 8.79 1.81 18.61
C PRO A 392 9.41 2.96 17.82
N LEU A 393 8.88 3.23 16.60
CA LEU A 393 9.37 4.30 15.72
C LEU A 393 8.89 5.68 16.13
N TYR A 394 7.83 5.75 16.91
CA TYR A 394 7.20 7.01 17.31
C TYR A 394 6.62 6.92 18.73
N ARG A 395 6.34 8.09 19.28
CA ARG A 395 5.52 8.28 20.49
C ARG A 395 4.48 9.36 20.24
N LEU A 396 3.34 9.26 20.89
CA LEU A 396 2.32 10.32 20.93
C LEU A 396 2.40 11.00 22.29
N GLU A 397 2.75 12.28 22.31
CA GLU A 397 2.99 13.03 23.53
C GLU A 397 2.43 14.45 23.42
N ALA A 398 1.50 14.82 24.29
CA ALA A 398 0.95 16.16 24.39
C ALA A 398 0.47 16.74 23.02
N GLY A 399 -0.31 15.96 22.27
CA GLY A 399 -0.85 16.38 20.98
C GLY A 399 0.20 16.49 19.87
N ALA A 400 1.26 15.70 19.96
CA ALA A 400 2.29 15.64 18.93
C ALA A 400 2.73 14.19 18.65
N LEU A 401 3.03 13.93 17.40
CA LEU A 401 3.80 12.77 16.94
C LEU A 401 5.28 13.09 17.13
N VAL A 402 5.95 12.28 17.92
CA VAL A 402 7.38 12.45 18.25
C VAL A 402 8.17 11.36 17.54
N LEU A 403 9.11 11.77 16.68
CA LEU A 403 9.99 10.87 15.94
C LEU A 403 11.45 11.06 16.36
N ASP A 404 12.14 9.93 16.49
CA ASP A 404 13.58 9.87 16.72
C ASP A 404 14.13 8.60 16.07
N GLY A 405 15.07 8.72 15.14
CA GLY A 405 15.58 7.57 14.40
C GLY A 405 16.94 7.79 13.78
N THR A 406 17.70 6.71 13.67
CA THR A 406 19.05 6.68 13.10
C THR A 406 19.13 5.96 11.75
N THR A 407 18.06 5.30 11.32
CA THR A 407 17.96 4.65 10.01
C THR A 407 17.48 5.66 8.97
N ALA A 408 18.24 5.88 7.90
CA ALA A 408 17.85 6.75 6.80
C ALA A 408 16.80 6.09 5.90
N LEU A 409 16.02 6.87 5.13
CA LEU A 409 15.00 6.36 4.20
C LEU A 409 15.55 5.36 3.18
N GLY A 410 16.74 5.62 2.64
CA GLY A 410 17.40 4.71 1.68
C GLY A 410 18.21 3.59 2.30
N ASP A 411 18.28 3.49 3.63
CA ASP A 411 19.00 2.43 4.34
C ASP A 411 18.06 1.23 4.57
N LEU A 412 18.42 0.10 4.00
CA LEU A 412 17.62 -1.12 4.08
C LEU A 412 17.80 -1.90 5.40
N SER A 413 18.80 -1.55 6.22
CA SER A 413 19.17 -2.31 7.43
C SER A 413 18.09 -2.32 8.52
N GLY A 414 17.11 -1.40 8.43
CA GLY A 414 16.04 -1.31 9.42
C GLY A 414 14.88 -0.41 8.98
N ALA A 415 13.96 -0.19 9.89
CA ALA A 415 12.84 0.72 9.71
C ALA A 415 13.27 2.17 9.98
N PRO A 416 13.11 3.11 9.04
CA PRO A 416 13.35 4.53 9.30
C PRO A 416 12.27 5.10 10.24
N ALA A 417 12.59 6.16 10.98
CA ALA A 417 11.57 6.91 11.72
C ALA A 417 10.74 7.77 10.74
N PHE A 418 9.97 7.06 9.93
CA PHE A 418 9.03 7.58 8.94
C PHE A 418 7.66 6.99 9.20
N VAL A 419 6.66 7.86 9.30
CA VAL A 419 5.25 7.48 9.44
C VAL A 419 4.46 8.31 8.44
N GLY A 420 3.83 7.66 7.47
CA GLY A 420 3.13 8.36 6.40
C GLY A 420 1.76 7.76 6.09
N ARG A 421 1.04 8.45 5.24
CA ARG A 421 -0.22 8.03 4.65
C ARG A 421 -0.04 7.84 3.15
N ARG A 422 -0.78 6.90 2.57
CA ARG A 422 -0.82 6.72 1.12
C ARG A 422 -1.24 8.02 0.44
N GLN A 423 -0.55 8.42 -0.61
CA GLN A 423 -1.04 9.46 -1.52
C GLN A 423 -2.27 8.88 -2.25
N GLN A 424 -3.43 9.55 -2.12
CA GLN A 424 -4.72 9.06 -2.64
C GLN A 424 -5.28 9.94 -3.77
N HIS A 425 -4.60 11.07 -4.05
CA HIS A 425 -4.96 12.05 -5.08
C HIS A 425 -3.70 12.54 -5.80
N HIS A 426 -3.84 12.83 -7.08
CA HIS A 426 -2.78 13.52 -7.84
C HIS A 426 -2.73 15.00 -7.50
N VAL A 427 -3.87 15.59 -7.14
CA VAL A 427 -3.96 16.98 -6.64
C VAL A 427 -4.24 16.93 -5.14
N ALA A 428 -3.27 17.33 -4.34
CA ALA A 428 -3.41 17.31 -2.88
C ALA A 428 -2.51 18.34 -2.20
N THR A 429 -2.97 18.84 -1.05
CA THR A 429 -2.15 19.66 -0.16
C THR A 429 -1.91 18.93 1.15
N ILE A 430 -0.64 18.76 1.50
CA ILE A 430 -0.20 18.10 2.73
C ILE A 430 0.52 19.12 3.59
N SER A 431 0.20 19.21 4.87
CA SER A 431 0.89 20.12 5.79
C SER A 431 0.99 19.58 7.21
N THR A 432 1.99 20.06 7.95
CA THR A 432 2.18 19.76 9.38
C THR A 432 2.95 20.86 10.06
N ASP A 433 2.74 21.04 11.35
CA ASP A 433 3.58 21.91 12.16
C ASP A 433 4.75 21.10 12.72
N LEU A 434 5.96 21.65 12.61
CA LEU A 434 7.21 21.03 13.03
C LEU A 434 7.90 21.90 14.07
N THR A 435 8.29 21.28 15.20
CA THR A 435 9.26 21.84 16.15
C THR A 435 10.46 20.90 16.19
N TYR A 436 11.61 21.40 15.74
CA TYR A 436 12.84 20.61 15.67
C TYR A 436 14.09 21.49 15.67
N ARG A 437 15.10 21.07 16.42
CA ARG A 437 16.42 21.71 16.46
C ARG A 437 17.50 20.69 16.12
N PRO A 438 18.08 20.74 14.90
CA PRO A 438 19.15 19.83 14.51
C PRO A 438 20.45 20.20 15.23
N GLU A 439 21.20 19.22 15.72
CA GLU A 439 22.46 19.44 16.45
C GLU A 439 23.67 18.90 15.69
N THR A 440 23.52 17.74 15.06
CA THR A 440 24.60 17.08 14.31
C THR A 440 24.48 17.40 12.83
N GLU A 441 25.60 17.52 12.16
CA GLU A 441 25.64 17.70 10.70
C GLU A 441 24.87 16.59 10.01
N GLY A 442 23.97 16.95 9.10
CA GLY A 442 23.09 16.01 8.41
C GLY A 442 21.80 15.65 9.13
N ASP A 443 21.65 15.96 10.43
CA ASP A 443 20.37 15.78 11.14
C ASP A 443 19.21 16.38 10.33
N ARG A 444 18.07 15.70 10.26
CA ARG A 444 16.92 16.18 9.50
C ARG A 444 15.57 15.76 10.09
N ALA A 445 14.59 16.65 10.00
CA ALA A 445 13.20 16.37 10.31
C ALA A 445 12.26 17.19 9.43
N GLY A 446 11.17 16.58 8.96
CA GLY A 446 10.22 17.24 8.06
C GLY A 446 9.23 16.27 7.46
N LEU A 447 8.67 16.65 6.32
CA LEU A 447 7.83 15.79 5.49
C LEU A 447 8.70 15.05 4.47
N ALA A 448 8.38 13.77 4.26
CA ALA A 448 8.92 13.01 3.15
C ALA A 448 7.78 12.47 2.28
N ALA A 449 8.00 12.40 0.97
CA ALA A 449 7.15 11.63 0.04
C ALA A 449 8.01 10.51 -0.54
N VAL A 450 7.62 9.27 -0.24
CA VAL A 450 8.45 8.09 -0.47
C VAL A 450 7.72 7.13 -1.39
N GLN A 451 8.29 6.89 -2.58
CA GLN A 451 7.86 5.83 -3.47
C GLN A 451 8.73 4.57 -3.24
N SER A 452 10.05 4.76 -3.14
CA SER A 452 10.97 3.66 -2.86
C SER A 452 12.18 4.13 -2.04
N ASP A 453 13.05 3.19 -1.67
CA ASP A 453 14.35 3.47 -1.05
C ASP A 453 15.31 4.25 -1.95
N ARG A 454 15.05 4.33 -3.27
CA ARG A 454 15.82 5.04 -4.27
C ARG A 454 15.10 6.27 -4.86
N SER A 455 13.79 6.39 -4.65
CA SER A 455 12.95 7.47 -5.22
C SER A 455 12.07 8.07 -4.14
N PHE A 456 12.51 9.21 -3.58
CA PHE A 456 11.81 9.97 -2.54
C PHE A 456 12.23 11.44 -2.52
N LEU A 457 11.42 12.27 -1.89
CA LEU A 457 11.78 13.62 -1.53
C LEU A 457 11.74 13.83 -0.01
N PHE A 458 12.53 14.78 0.45
CA PHE A 458 12.52 15.29 1.82
C PHE A 458 12.37 16.81 1.79
N PHE A 459 11.44 17.34 2.58
CA PHE A 459 11.22 18.77 2.77
C PHE A 459 11.13 19.07 4.27
N GLY A 460 12.12 19.77 4.80
CA GLY A 460 12.17 20.04 6.24
C GLY A 460 13.47 20.68 6.71
N VAL A 461 13.65 20.68 8.01
CA VAL A 461 14.81 21.24 8.70
C VAL A 461 15.98 20.27 8.65
N THR A 462 17.17 20.78 8.33
CA THR A 462 18.44 20.04 8.39
C THR A 462 19.55 20.92 8.94
N ARG A 463 20.67 20.31 9.33
CA ARG A 463 21.91 21.01 9.66
C ARG A 463 22.93 20.82 8.56
N LYS A 464 23.47 21.93 8.02
CA LYS A 464 24.52 21.92 7.01
C LYS A 464 25.53 23.04 7.29
N ASP A 465 26.81 22.72 7.16
CA ASP A 465 27.93 23.64 7.44
C ASP A 465 27.80 24.31 8.83
N GLY A 466 27.40 23.49 9.82
CA GLY A 466 27.19 23.92 11.20
C GLY A 466 25.97 24.81 11.44
N LYS A 467 25.10 25.05 10.44
CA LYS A 467 23.92 25.92 10.54
C LYS A 467 22.62 25.18 10.26
N PRO A 468 21.54 25.46 11.03
CA PRO A 468 20.20 24.98 10.70
C PRO A 468 19.68 25.71 9.46
N GLN A 469 19.04 24.93 8.56
CA GLN A 469 18.37 25.46 7.38
C GLN A 469 17.14 24.62 7.05
N LEU A 470 16.18 25.22 6.35
CA LEU A 470 15.14 24.49 5.64
C LEU A 470 15.73 24.01 4.31
N ALA A 471 15.43 22.76 3.93
CA ALA A 471 15.93 22.19 2.69
C ALA A 471 14.83 21.35 2.00
N LEU A 472 14.84 21.41 0.68
CA LEU A 472 14.17 20.46 -0.21
C LEU A 472 15.24 19.61 -0.88
N MET A 473 15.20 18.30 -0.65
CA MET A 473 16.10 17.32 -1.24
C MET A 473 15.30 16.28 -1.99
N VAL A 474 15.82 15.78 -3.11
CA VAL A 474 15.22 14.71 -3.90
C VAL A 474 16.24 13.61 -4.14
N ARG A 475 15.75 12.38 -4.21
CA ARG A 475 16.47 11.19 -4.67
C ARG A 475 15.69 10.62 -5.84
N GLU A 476 16.33 10.48 -6.99
CA GLU A 476 15.72 10.10 -8.27
C GLU A 476 16.43 8.84 -8.77
N ASP A 477 15.92 7.67 -8.42
CA ASP A 477 16.52 6.35 -8.68
C ASP A 477 18.05 6.31 -8.48
N SER A 478 18.49 6.87 -7.36
CA SER A 478 19.91 7.00 -7.06
C SER A 478 20.22 6.63 -5.61
N ASP A 479 21.51 6.59 -5.26
CA ASP A 479 21.98 6.41 -3.88
C ASP A 479 22.29 7.74 -3.17
N HIS A 480 22.12 8.88 -3.86
CA HIS A 480 22.49 10.19 -3.38
C HIS A 480 21.33 11.18 -3.42
N ASP A 481 21.22 12.00 -2.37
CA ASP A 481 20.25 13.08 -2.29
C ASP A 481 20.79 14.31 -3.02
N ARG A 482 19.97 14.92 -3.88
CA ARG A 482 20.24 16.18 -4.56
C ARG A 482 19.48 17.31 -3.88
N LEU A 483 20.19 18.39 -3.49
CA LEU A 483 19.57 19.60 -2.98
C LEU A 483 18.89 20.36 -4.12
N VAL A 484 17.59 20.67 -3.97
CA VAL A 484 16.80 21.46 -4.92
C VAL A 484 16.75 22.91 -4.48
N ALA A 485 16.44 23.17 -3.20
CA ALA A 485 16.33 24.51 -2.64
C ALA A 485 16.64 24.49 -1.14
N ALA A 486 17.12 25.62 -0.63
CA ALA A 486 17.32 25.82 0.80
C ALA A 486 17.06 27.26 1.21
N ALA A 487 16.71 27.49 2.48
CA ALA A 487 16.55 28.80 3.09
C ALA A 487 17.04 28.76 4.54
N PRO A 488 17.64 29.85 5.03
CA PRO A 488 17.98 29.98 6.44
C PRO A 488 16.71 30.04 7.29
N ILE A 489 16.75 29.44 8.47
CA ILE A 489 15.65 29.45 9.42
C ILE A 489 16.14 29.71 10.85
N ASP A 490 15.23 30.17 11.70
CA ASP A 490 15.40 30.14 13.14
C ASP A 490 14.80 28.86 13.72
N PRO A 491 15.61 27.88 14.17
CA PRO A 491 15.11 26.60 14.67
C PRO A 491 14.41 26.70 16.03
N ALA A 492 14.40 27.88 16.67
CA ALA A 492 13.64 28.13 17.88
C ALA A 492 12.15 28.37 17.62
N LYS A 493 11.76 28.66 16.37
CA LYS A 493 10.38 28.91 15.97
C LYS A 493 9.74 27.68 15.35
N PRO A 494 8.50 27.35 15.71
CA PRO A 494 7.73 26.32 15.01
C PRO A 494 7.58 26.69 13.53
N LEU A 495 7.68 25.68 12.67
CA LEU A 495 7.51 25.81 11.23
C LEU A 495 6.26 25.06 10.79
N ARG A 496 5.40 25.70 9.99
CA ARG A 496 4.41 24.97 9.21
C ARG A 496 5.00 24.57 7.88
N LEU A 497 5.09 23.30 7.58
CA LEU A 497 5.53 22.77 6.29
C LEU A 497 4.32 22.46 5.42
N THR A 498 4.38 22.82 4.14
CA THR A 498 3.29 22.59 3.17
C THR A 498 3.87 22.07 1.85
N ILE A 499 3.35 20.93 1.38
CA ILE A 499 3.59 20.36 0.06
C ILE A 499 2.26 20.41 -0.68
N ALA A 500 2.20 21.10 -1.82
CA ALA A 500 1.05 21.07 -2.72
C ALA A 500 1.43 20.31 -3.99
N LEU A 501 0.77 19.17 -4.22
CA LEU A 501 0.95 18.28 -5.34
C LEU A 501 -0.01 18.64 -6.47
N ASP A 502 0.46 18.58 -7.72
CA ASP A 502 -0.35 18.73 -8.93
C ASP A 502 0.20 17.81 -10.02
N GLY A 503 -0.29 16.58 -10.04
CA GLY A 503 0.19 15.54 -10.96
C GLY A 503 1.69 15.31 -10.83
N GLY A 504 2.43 15.66 -11.88
CA GLY A 504 3.90 15.50 -11.95
C GLY A 504 4.71 16.63 -11.35
N THR A 505 4.09 17.67 -10.76
CA THR A 505 4.76 18.83 -10.16
C THR A 505 4.35 19.08 -8.72
N ALA A 506 5.18 19.77 -7.96
CA ALA A 506 4.87 20.16 -6.60
C ALA A 506 5.38 21.56 -6.25
N ARG A 507 4.66 22.23 -5.33
CA ARG A 507 5.05 23.47 -4.67
C ARG A 507 5.37 23.18 -3.21
N PHE A 508 6.46 23.77 -2.73
CA PHE A 508 6.94 23.66 -1.35
C PHE A 508 6.93 25.02 -0.68
N ALA A 509 6.26 25.12 0.46
CA ALA A 509 6.15 26.36 1.23
C ALA A 509 6.32 26.10 2.72
N TYR A 510 6.74 27.11 3.45
CA TYR A 510 6.83 27.07 4.89
C TYR A 510 6.24 28.33 5.52
N GLY A 511 5.69 28.18 6.72
CA GLY A 511 5.09 29.24 7.50
C GLY A 511 5.83 29.47 8.81
N VAL A 512 6.09 30.74 9.14
CA VAL A 512 6.63 31.18 10.44
C VAL A 512 5.77 32.34 10.93
N ASP A 513 5.30 32.26 12.17
CA ASP A 513 4.48 33.31 12.80
C ASP A 513 3.25 33.69 11.94
N GLY A 514 2.62 32.69 11.28
CA GLY A 514 1.44 32.88 10.43
C GLY A 514 1.73 33.42 9.02
N ARG A 515 2.99 33.71 8.67
CA ARG A 515 3.39 34.17 7.33
C ARG A 515 3.95 33.02 6.50
N GLU A 516 3.31 32.71 5.37
CA GLU A 516 3.78 31.71 4.43
C GLU A 516 4.86 32.28 3.49
N THR A 517 5.89 31.48 3.22
CA THR A 517 6.94 31.74 2.24
C THR A 517 7.11 30.53 1.34
N VAL A 518 7.13 30.73 0.03
CA VAL A 518 7.37 29.67 -0.93
C VAL A 518 8.87 29.43 -1.05
N LEU A 519 9.30 28.19 -0.84
CA LEU A 519 10.69 27.77 -1.02
C LEU A 519 10.98 27.39 -2.48
N ALA A 520 10.07 26.61 -3.09
CA ALA A 520 10.21 26.16 -4.48
C ALA A 520 8.84 25.98 -5.14
N ARG A 521 8.76 26.21 -6.46
CA ARG A 521 7.57 26.00 -7.30
C ARG A 521 7.92 25.10 -8.47
N ASP A 522 6.92 24.48 -9.02
CA ASP A 522 6.99 23.69 -10.26
C ASP A 522 8.13 22.65 -10.24
N VAL A 523 8.37 22.07 -9.04
CA VAL A 523 9.39 21.05 -8.87
C VAL A 523 8.87 19.76 -9.50
N ASP A 524 9.66 19.19 -10.42
CA ASP A 524 9.34 17.90 -11.05
C ASP A 524 9.38 16.78 -10.01
N ILE A 525 8.26 16.06 -9.86
CA ILE A 525 8.08 14.92 -8.95
C ILE A 525 7.66 13.65 -9.69
N ARG A 526 7.81 13.60 -11.03
CA ARG A 526 7.44 12.42 -11.84
C ARG A 526 8.24 11.18 -11.44
N PHE A 527 9.45 11.36 -10.93
CA PHE A 527 10.27 10.27 -10.36
C PHE A 527 9.61 9.53 -9.18
N LEU A 528 8.51 10.06 -8.61
CA LEU A 528 7.66 9.37 -7.62
C LEU A 528 6.56 8.54 -8.28
N SER A 529 6.42 8.57 -9.61
CA SER A 529 5.52 7.67 -10.33
C SER A 529 6.08 6.24 -10.28
N THR A 530 5.19 5.26 -10.07
CA THR A 530 5.57 3.84 -10.12
C THR A 530 6.18 3.47 -11.47
N HIS A 531 5.74 4.10 -12.57
CA HIS A 531 6.32 3.90 -13.90
C HIS A 531 7.81 4.27 -13.93
N GLU A 532 8.17 5.43 -13.38
CA GLU A 532 9.55 5.94 -13.40
C GLU A 532 10.43 5.26 -12.35
N ALA A 533 9.92 5.11 -11.13
CA ALA A 533 10.66 4.52 -10.02
C ALA A 533 10.74 3.00 -10.08
N GLY A 534 9.88 2.38 -10.88
CA GLY A 534 9.72 0.93 -10.93
C GLY A 534 9.00 0.36 -9.70
N GLY A 535 8.89 -0.98 -9.68
CA GLY A 535 8.28 -1.70 -8.58
C GLY A 535 6.74 -1.68 -8.60
N PHE A 536 6.11 -1.78 -7.42
CA PHE A 536 4.69 -2.09 -7.30
C PHE A 536 3.94 -1.18 -6.31
N VAL A 537 4.64 -0.29 -5.59
CA VAL A 537 4.07 0.57 -4.56
C VAL A 537 3.72 1.95 -5.11
N GLY A 538 2.78 2.64 -4.46
CA GLY A 538 2.52 4.06 -4.66
C GLY A 538 3.25 4.92 -3.61
N THR A 539 3.22 6.23 -3.81
CA THR A 539 3.85 7.19 -2.90
C THR A 539 3.14 7.23 -1.54
N VAL A 540 3.92 7.25 -0.48
CA VAL A 540 3.49 7.47 0.90
C VAL A 540 4.07 8.79 1.40
N VAL A 541 3.25 9.67 1.99
CA VAL A 541 3.66 11.02 2.41
C VAL A 541 3.42 11.21 3.90
N GLY A 542 4.42 11.70 4.62
CA GLY A 542 4.27 11.97 6.04
C GLY A 542 5.52 12.43 6.77
N PRO A 543 5.43 12.59 8.09
CA PRO A 543 6.54 12.92 8.98
C PRO A 543 7.71 11.95 8.91
N TYR A 544 8.90 12.52 8.89
CA TYR A 544 10.17 11.80 8.91
C TYR A 544 11.19 12.51 9.77
N ALA A 545 11.98 11.73 10.53
CA ALA A 545 13.13 12.23 11.25
C ALA A 545 14.32 11.27 11.12
N TRP A 546 15.52 11.85 11.06
CA TRP A 546 16.77 11.11 11.04
C TRP A 546 17.88 11.90 11.72
N SER A 547 18.68 11.20 12.55
CA SER A 547 19.88 11.77 13.17
C SER A 547 21.11 10.98 12.76
N ALA A 548 22.15 11.71 12.36
CA ALA A 548 23.46 11.15 12.04
C ALA A 548 24.25 10.68 13.28
N ARG A 549 23.66 10.71 14.47
CA ARG A 549 24.32 10.27 15.71
C ARG A 549 24.70 8.79 15.59
N VAL A 550 25.99 8.52 15.77
CA VAL A 550 26.45 7.14 16.01
C VAL A 550 25.94 6.75 17.38
N THR A 551 25.00 5.83 17.47
CA THR A 551 24.67 5.17 18.74
C THR A 551 25.93 4.48 19.23
N ARG A 552 26.64 5.10 20.19
CA ARG A 552 27.65 4.36 20.96
C ARG A 552 26.88 3.26 21.69
N PRO A 553 27.28 2.00 21.57
CA PRO A 553 26.72 0.96 22.42
C PRO A 553 26.89 1.42 23.86
N ILE A 554 25.81 1.39 24.63
CA ILE A 554 25.87 1.58 26.08
C ILE A 554 26.75 0.44 26.56
N SER A 555 28.01 0.74 26.93
CA SER A 555 28.85 -0.19 27.65
C SER A 555 28.18 -0.47 28.99
N ASN A 556 27.75 -1.72 29.16
CA ASN A 556 27.31 -2.26 30.45
C ASN A 556 28.36 -2.07 31.54
#